data_0351696f0b1de092a7f44215b11f5d1b
#
_entry.id   0351696f0b1de092a7f44215b11f5d1b
#
_cell.length_a   1.000
_cell.length_b   1.000
_cell.length_c   1.000
_cell.angle_alpha   90.00
_cell.angle_beta   90.00
_cell.angle_gamma   90.00
#
_symmetry.space_group_name_H-M   'P 1'
#
loop_
_entity.id
_entity.type
_entity.pdbx_description
1 polymer ?
#
loop_
_entity_poly.entity_id
_entity_poly.type
_entity_poly.pdbx_seq_one_letter_code
_entity_poly.pdbx_strand_id
1 'polypeptide(L)'
;QRQMCIRDRYKIMEERWDIYDKNKQPTGRIMKRNDWTLKDDEYHLTVLGVIRRPDGKFLITKRVMTKAWAPGWWEVSGGAAQAGEASYDAVLREVKEETGLDVKGAEGGYMFTYKRENPGEGDNYFVDVYRFTLDIDDSDVNFQEAEIDGYMFATTDEIKAFAEEGIFLHYDSIKKVFE
;
A
#
# COMPACT_ATOMS: atom_id res chain seq x y z
N GLN A 1 31.55 -0.70 1.16
CA GLN A 1 30.71 0.50 0.88
C GLN A 1 30.01 0.28 -0.45
N ARG A 2 28.76 -0.24 -0.43
CA ARG A 2 27.90 -0.25 -1.62
C ARG A 2 27.53 1.19 -1.91
N GLN A 3 27.92 1.70 -3.08
CA GLN A 3 27.41 2.96 -3.61
C GLN A 3 25.89 2.84 -3.72
N MET A 4 25.16 3.50 -2.82
CA MET A 4 23.73 3.73 -2.99
C MET A 4 23.52 4.44 -4.33
N CYS A 5 22.67 3.86 -5.19
CA CYS A 5 22.34 4.43 -6.48
C CYS A 5 21.82 5.87 -6.29
N ILE A 6 22.23 6.80 -7.17
CA ILE A 6 21.81 8.21 -7.11
C ILE A 6 20.29 8.34 -7.07
N ARG A 7 19.58 7.39 -7.69
CA ARG A 7 18.10 7.30 -7.69
C ARG A 7 17.53 7.03 -6.29
N ASP A 8 18.23 6.21 -5.46
CA ASP A 8 17.81 5.93 -4.08
C ASP A 8 18.06 7.13 -3.15
N ARG A 9 19.09 7.94 -3.42
CA ARG A 9 19.34 9.20 -2.69
C ARG A 9 18.28 10.26 -2.96
N TYR A 10 17.75 10.34 -4.20
CA TYR A 10 16.65 11.25 -4.52
C TYR A 10 15.31 10.80 -3.90
N LYS A 11 15.10 9.50 -3.70
CA LYS A 11 13.90 8.96 -3.03
C LYS A 11 13.86 9.26 -1.52
N ILE A 12 15.01 9.43 -0.88
CA ILE A 12 15.11 9.84 0.53
C ILE A 12 14.88 11.35 0.71
N MET A 13 15.02 12.16 -0.35
CA MET A 13 14.89 13.61 -0.32
C MET A 13 13.46 14.04 -0.67
N GLU A 14 12.61 14.10 0.37
CA GLU A 14 11.37 14.89 0.38
C GLU A 14 10.14 14.26 -0.31
N GLU A 15 9.77 13.04 0.07
CA GLU A 15 8.42 12.59 -0.24
C GLU A 15 7.40 13.52 0.40
N ARG A 16 6.52 14.08 -0.43
CA ARG A 16 5.48 15.03 -0.01
C ARG A 16 4.11 14.47 -0.34
N TRP A 17 3.15 14.79 0.50
CA TRP A 17 1.77 14.33 0.38
C TRP A 17 0.82 15.51 0.30
N ASP A 18 -0.21 15.39 -0.53
CA ASP A 18 -1.34 16.32 -0.52
C ASP A 18 -2.14 16.14 0.77
N ILE A 19 -2.63 17.26 1.31
CA ILE A 19 -3.54 17.29 2.44
C ILE A 19 -4.98 17.40 1.93
N TYR A 20 -5.83 16.47 2.37
CA TYR A 20 -7.26 16.41 2.07
C TYR A 20 -8.08 16.83 3.28
N ASP A 21 -9.27 17.36 3.03
CA ASP A 21 -10.27 17.60 4.07
C ASP A 21 -11.07 16.32 4.41
N LYS A 22 -11.97 16.41 5.37
CA LYS A 22 -12.83 15.29 5.80
C LYS A 22 -13.74 14.69 4.71
N ASN A 23 -13.96 15.42 3.63
CA ASN A 23 -14.76 15.01 2.46
C ASN A 23 -13.89 14.48 1.32
N LYS A 24 -12.59 14.25 1.59
CA LYS A 24 -11.59 13.81 0.61
C LYS A 24 -11.39 14.82 -0.53
N GLN A 25 -11.52 16.12 -0.24
CA GLN A 25 -11.23 17.17 -1.19
C GLN A 25 -9.82 17.71 -0.93
N PRO A 26 -8.97 17.90 -1.97
CA PRO A 26 -7.66 18.50 -1.80
C PRO A 26 -7.76 19.90 -1.21
N THR A 27 -6.95 20.19 -0.18
CA THR A 27 -6.92 21.53 0.45
C THR A 27 -5.98 22.52 -0.27
N GLY A 28 -5.18 22.04 -1.21
CA GLY A 28 -4.11 22.81 -1.85
C GLY A 28 -2.83 22.90 -0.99
N ARG A 29 -2.83 22.34 0.21
CA ARG A 29 -1.66 22.26 1.08
C ARG A 29 -1.00 20.89 0.97
N ILE A 30 0.29 20.86 1.24
CA ILE A 30 1.12 19.65 1.24
C ILE A 30 1.89 19.55 2.56
N MET A 31 2.24 18.31 2.94
CA MET A 31 3.14 18.01 4.05
C MET A 31 4.30 17.13 3.59
N LYS A 32 5.39 17.14 4.33
CA LYS A 32 6.45 16.16 4.14
C LYS A 32 6.08 14.86 4.85
N ARG A 33 6.51 13.73 4.29
CA ARG A 33 6.42 12.44 4.95
C ARG A 33 7.07 12.50 6.35
N ASN A 34 6.39 11.93 7.34
CA ASN A 34 6.81 11.88 8.75
C ASN A 34 6.79 13.21 9.50
N ASP A 35 6.22 14.27 8.97
CA ASP A 35 6.04 15.52 9.73
C ASP A 35 4.93 15.41 10.78
N TRP A 36 3.97 14.51 10.59
CA TRP A 36 2.86 14.21 11.52
C TRP A 36 2.13 15.47 12.01
N THR A 37 1.85 16.40 11.09
CA THR A 37 1.30 17.73 11.40
C THR A 37 -0.15 17.90 11.00
N LEU A 38 -0.82 16.83 10.58
CA LEU A 38 -2.23 16.87 10.20
C LEU A 38 -3.11 17.17 11.41
N LYS A 39 -4.09 18.05 11.23
CA LYS A 39 -5.16 18.28 12.20
C LYS A 39 -6.15 17.14 12.17
N ASP A 40 -7.04 17.07 13.18
CA ASP A 40 -8.01 15.98 13.30
C ASP A 40 -8.97 15.83 12.11
N ASP A 41 -9.21 16.91 11.34
CA ASP A 41 -10.03 16.92 10.13
C ASP A 41 -9.22 16.98 8.83
N GLU A 42 -7.93 16.75 8.90
CA GLU A 42 -7.01 16.71 7.76
C GLU A 42 -6.44 15.31 7.57
N TYR A 43 -6.27 14.92 6.31
CA TYR A 43 -5.91 13.55 5.92
C TYR A 43 -4.87 13.58 4.80
N HIS A 44 -4.02 12.58 4.74
CA HIS A 44 -3.31 12.24 3.50
C HIS A 44 -3.99 11.06 2.80
N LEU A 45 -3.48 10.64 1.65
CA LEU A 45 -4.03 9.54 0.87
C LEU A 45 -3.03 8.38 0.81
N THR A 46 -3.51 7.20 1.14
CA THR A 46 -2.83 5.91 0.96
C THR A 46 -3.62 5.07 -0.04
N VAL A 47 -2.94 4.23 -0.79
CA VAL A 47 -3.55 3.29 -1.73
C VAL A 47 -3.12 1.87 -1.42
N LEU A 48 -4.01 0.91 -1.64
CA LEU A 48 -3.72 -0.52 -1.58
C LEU A 48 -4.09 -1.17 -2.92
N GLY A 49 -3.17 -1.95 -3.47
CA GLY A 49 -3.34 -2.71 -4.70
C GLY A 49 -3.34 -4.21 -4.44
N VAL A 50 -4.52 -4.81 -4.46
CA VAL A 50 -4.70 -6.25 -4.25
C VAL A 50 -4.67 -6.97 -5.58
N ILE A 51 -3.74 -7.90 -5.75
CA ILE A 51 -3.60 -8.69 -6.97
C ILE A 51 -4.26 -10.04 -6.76
N ARG A 52 -5.26 -10.34 -7.59
CA ARG A 52 -5.97 -11.61 -7.62
C ARG A 52 -5.58 -12.40 -8.87
N ARG A 53 -5.31 -13.69 -8.71
CA ARG A 53 -5.13 -14.61 -9.83
C ARG A 53 -6.48 -15.17 -10.31
N PRO A 54 -6.57 -15.67 -11.55
CA PRO A 54 -7.78 -16.34 -12.05
C PRO A 54 -8.20 -17.56 -11.22
N ASP A 55 -7.24 -18.23 -10.53
CA ASP A 55 -7.52 -19.35 -9.62
C ASP A 55 -8.09 -18.92 -8.26
N GLY A 56 -8.31 -17.61 -8.04
CA GLY A 56 -8.87 -17.04 -6.82
C GLY A 56 -7.87 -16.77 -5.71
N LYS A 57 -6.58 -17.03 -5.91
CA LYS A 57 -5.53 -16.70 -4.94
C LYS A 57 -5.09 -15.25 -5.06
N PHE A 58 -4.57 -14.71 -3.98
CA PHE A 58 -4.12 -13.32 -3.86
C PHE A 58 -2.62 -13.25 -3.59
N LEU A 59 -1.94 -12.33 -4.26
CA LEU A 59 -0.55 -12.01 -3.94
C LEU A 59 -0.48 -11.24 -2.63
N ILE A 60 0.20 -11.80 -1.65
CA ILE A 60 0.52 -11.12 -0.39
C ILE A 60 2.04 -11.11 -0.19
N THR A 61 2.52 -10.09 0.48
CA THR A 61 3.95 -9.88 0.74
C THR A 61 4.23 -9.87 2.24
N LYS A 62 5.44 -10.29 2.62
CA LYS A 62 5.88 -10.32 4.01
C LYS A 62 6.88 -9.20 4.25
N ARG A 63 6.62 -8.37 5.23
CA ARG A 63 7.49 -7.25 5.60
C ARG A 63 8.82 -7.75 6.16
N VAL A 64 9.92 -7.07 5.80
CA VAL A 64 11.23 -7.39 6.39
C VAL A 64 11.23 -7.18 7.90
N MET A 65 12.03 -7.97 8.60
CA MET A 65 12.16 -7.91 10.07
C MET A 65 12.78 -6.60 10.58
N THR A 66 13.41 -5.81 9.70
CA THR A 66 14.02 -4.51 10.03
C THR A 66 13.04 -3.34 10.03
N LYS A 67 11.77 -3.54 9.61
CA LYS A 67 10.74 -2.49 9.69
C LYS A 67 10.45 -2.14 11.15
N ALA A 68 10.36 -0.84 11.45
CA ALA A 68 10.06 -0.34 12.79
C ALA A 68 8.65 -0.70 13.26
N TRP A 69 7.71 -0.84 12.31
CA TRP A 69 6.32 -1.18 12.58
C TRP A 69 5.92 -2.47 11.87
N ALA A 70 5.25 -3.37 12.59
CA ALA A 70 4.78 -4.68 12.13
C ALA A 70 5.82 -5.50 11.34
N PRO A 71 7.05 -5.73 11.89
CA PRO A 71 8.05 -6.55 11.22
C PRO A 71 7.56 -7.99 11.06
N GLY A 72 7.78 -8.56 9.87
CA GLY A 72 7.40 -9.95 9.56
C GLY A 72 5.90 -10.19 9.35
N TRP A 73 5.08 -9.16 9.38
CA TRP A 73 3.64 -9.29 9.10
C TRP A 73 3.38 -9.39 7.60
N TRP A 74 2.26 -10.02 7.25
CA TRP A 74 1.75 -10.09 5.90
C TRP A 74 0.90 -8.87 5.55
N GLU A 75 0.97 -8.45 4.29
CA GLU A 75 0.23 -7.31 3.78
C GLU A 75 -0.07 -7.45 2.27
N VAL A 76 -0.90 -6.59 1.74
CA VAL A 76 -1.04 -6.33 0.32
C VAL A 76 -0.18 -5.13 -0.07
N SER A 77 0.18 -5.01 -1.35
CA SER A 77 0.99 -3.88 -1.83
C SER A 77 0.28 -2.55 -1.64
N GLY A 78 1.03 -1.54 -1.25
CA GLY A 78 0.49 -0.19 -1.14
C GLY A 78 1.42 0.81 -0.46
N GLY A 79 1.00 2.05 -0.49
CA GLY A 79 1.75 3.16 0.09
C GLY A 79 1.05 4.49 -0.06
N ALA A 80 1.71 5.58 0.34
CA ALA A 80 1.13 6.91 0.27
C ALA A 80 1.19 7.49 -1.16
N ALA A 81 0.09 8.12 -1.58
CA ALA A 81 0.08 8.92 -2.79
C ALA A 81 0.97 10.15 -2.61
N GLN A 82 1.78 10.45 -3.62
CA GLN A 82 2.64 11.62 -3.62
C GLN A 82 1.84 12.89 -3.94
N ALA A 83 2.36 14.05 -3.55
CA ALA A 83 1.72 15.33 -3.86
C ALA A 83 1.54 15.50 -5.38
N GLY A 84 0.32 15.82 -5.81
CA GLY A 84 -0.06 15.94 -7.21
C GLY A 84 -0.32 14.61 -7.92
N GLU A 85 -0.21 13.46 -7.24
CA GLU A 85 -0.44 12.14 -7.81
C GLU A 85 -1.90 11.73 -7.64
N ALA A 86 -2.54 11.28 -8.71
CA ALA A 86 -3.88 10.70 -8.60
C ALA A 86 -3.84 9.31 -7.94
N SER A 87 -4.91 8.95 -7.23
CA SER A 87 -5.03 7.67 -6.52
C SER A 87 -4.72 6.45 -7.41
N TYR A 88 -5.23 6.44 -8.64
CA TYR A 88 -4.97 5.36 -9.59
C TYR A 88 -3.49 5.29 -10.00
N ASP A 89 -2.85 6.43 -10.25
CA ASP A 89 -1.42 6.46 -10.60
C ASP A 89 -0.55 6.01 -9.42
N ALA A 90 -0.94 6.39 -8.20
CA ALA A 90 -0.27 5.96 -6.98
C ALA A 90 -0.29 4.43 -6.82
N VAL A 91 -1.45 3.79 -7.00
CA VAL A 91 -1.54 2.32 -6.87
C VAL A 91 -0.76 1.60 -7.97
N LEU A 92 -0.76 2.11 -9.21
CA LEU A 92 0.07 1.55 -10.29
C LEU A 92 1.56 1.60 -9.93
N ARG A 93 2.02 2.74 -9.41
CA ARG A 93 3.41 2.95 -8.99
C ARG A 93 3.80 2.03 -7.83
N GLU A 94 3.00 2.00 -6.75
CA GLU A 94 3.29 1.18 -5.56
C GLU A 94 3.36 -0.31 -5.90
N VAL A 95 2.36 -0.83 -6.62
CA VAL A 95 2.37 -2.25 -7.06
C VAL A 95 3.61 -2.54 -7.91
N LYS A 96 3.97 -1.65 -8.84
CA LYS A 96 5.15 -1.82 -9.69
C LYS A 96 6.45 -1.78 -8.91
N GLU A 97 6.58 -0.86 -7.95
CA GLU A 97 7.77 -0.71 -7.14
C GLU A 97 7.99 -1.90 -6.21
N GLU A 98 6.93 -2.38 -5.57
CA GLU A 98 7.03 -3.46 -4.58
C GLU A 98 7.10 -4.86 -5.18
N THR A 99 6.37 -5.11 -6.28
CA THR A 99 6.20 -6.47 -6.83
C THR A 99 6.75 -6.65 -8.25
N GLY A 100 7.13 -5.57 -8.92
CA GLY A 100 7.53 -5.58 -10.32
C GLY A 100 6.38 -5.69 -11.32
N LEU A 101 5.14 -5.89 -10.85
CA LEU A 101 3.97 -6.11 -11.72
C LEU A 101 3.44 -4.80 -12.31
N ASP A 102 3.07 -4.84 -13.58
CA ASP A 102 2.35 -3.76 -14.24
C ASP A 102 0.86 -4.12 -14.30
N VAL A 103 0.05 -3.37 -13.55
CA VAL A 103 -1.41 -3.58 -13.47
C VAL A 103 -2.20 -2.59 -14.31
N LYS A 104 -1.52 -1.76 -15.12
CA LYS A 104 -2.19 -0.82 -16.01
C LYS A 104 -3.00 -1.57 -17.07
N GLY A 105 -4.32 -1.29 -17.10
CA GLY A 105 -5.23 -1.96 -18.03
C GLY A 105 -5.63 -3.38 -17.63
N ALA A 106 -5.21 -3.88 -16.46
CA ALA A 106 -5.70 -5.16 -15.93
C ALA A 106 -7.19 -5.11 -15.61
N GLU A 107 -7.84 -6.27 -15.61
CA GLU A 107 -9.24 -6.39 -15.19
C GLU A 107 -9.39 -6.00 -13.72
N GLY A 108 -10.43 -5.22 -13.39
CA GLY A 108 -10.70 -4.73 -12.05
C GLY A 108 -10.47 -3.23 -11.92
N GLY A 109 -10.04 -2.79 -10.75
CA GLY A 109 -9.81 -1.38 -10.44
C GLY A 109 -10.25 -1.02 -9.01
N TYR A 110 -10.71 0.22 -8.84
CA TYR A 110 -11.17 0.74 -7.55
C TYR A 110 -12.34 -0.06 -6.97
N MET A 111 -12.23 -0.39 -5.69
CA MET A 111 -13.23 -1.14 -4.95
C MET A 111 -13.97 -0.27 -3.93
N PHE A 112 -13.26 0.37 -3.03
CA PHE A 112 -13.80 1.23 -1.98
C PHE A 112 -12.72 2.08 -1.30
N THR A 113 -13.17 3.06 -0.51
CA THR A 113 -12.34 3.87 0.36
C THR A 113 -12.74 3.66 1.82
N TYR A 114 -11.76 3.63 2.73
CA TYR A 114 -12.01 3.77 4.17
C TYR A 114 -11.10 4.84 4.78
N LYS A 115 -11.40 5.25 6.00
CA LYS A 115 -10.59 6.19 6.78
C LYS A 115 -9.86 5.49 7.92
N ARG A 116 -8.67 5.99 8.21
CA ARG A 116 -8.00 5.76 9.48
C ARG A 116 -7.85 7.11 10.19
N GLU A 117 -8.33 7.16 11.41
CA GLU A 117 -8.27 8.35 12.25
C GLU A 117 -7.46 8.03 13.50
N ASN A 118 -6.39 8.79 13.71
CA ASN A 118 -5.50 8.70 14.87
C ASN A 118 -5.48 10.07 15.55
N PRO A 119 -6.52 10.40 16.35
CA PRO A 119 -6.68 11.72 16.94
C PRO A 119 -5.47 12.12 17.77
N GLY A 120 -4.94 13.31 17.53
CA GLY A 120 -3.78 13.85 18.25
C GLY A 120 -2.42 13.32 17.78
N GLU A 121 -2.38 12.35 16.85
CA GLU A 121 -1.12 11.80 16.31
C GLU A 121 -0.65 12.51 15.04
N GLY A 122 -1.52 13.33 14.41
CA GLY A 122 -1.20 14.03 13.16
C GLY A 122 -1.06 13.11 11.95
N ASP A 123 -1.67 11.93 12.01
CA ASP A 123 -1.57 10.87 11.01
C ASP A 123 -2.95 10.27 10.69
N ASN A 124 -3.85 11.10 10.16
CA ASN A 124 -5.10 10.61 9.61
C ASN A 124 -4.96 10.39 8.11
N TYR A 125 -5.59 9.37 7.58
CA TYR A 125 -5.53 9.10 6.15
C TYR A 125 -6.76 8.40 5.59
N PHE A 126 -7.03 8.66 4.31
CA PHE A 126 -7.90 7.84 3.48
C PHE A 126 -7.10 6.69 2.89
N VAL A 127 -7.76 5.56 2.71
CA VAL A 127 -7.19 4.42 2.00
C VAL A 127 -8.10 4.05 0.85
N ASP A 128 -7.61 4.21 -0.37
CA ASP A 128 -8.27 3.73 -1.58
C ASP A 128 -7.80 2.31 -1.87
N VAL A 129 -8.75 1.38 -1.90
CA VAL A 129 -8.48 -0.05 -2.13
C VAL A 129 -8.85 -0.41 -3.55
N TYR A 130 -7.88 -1.00 -4.26
CA TYR A 130 -8.01 -1.50 -5.62
C TYR A 130 -7.83 -3.02 -5.64
N ARG A 131 -8.52 -3.69 -6.57
CA ARG A 131 -8.29 -5.10 -6.88
C ARG A 131 -8.12 -5.27 -8.38
N PHE A 132 -7.01 -5.90 -8.77
CA PHE A 132 -6.68 -6.23 -10.15
C PHE A 132 -6.58 -7.73 -10.31
N THR A 133 -7.10 -8.25 -11.43
CA THR A 133 -6.95 -9.66 -11.80
C THR A 133 -5.86 -9.79 -12.85
N LEU A 134 -4.85 -10.61 -12.54
CA LEU A 134 -3.71 -10.89 -13.42
C LEU A 134 -3.44 -12.40 -13.46
N ASP A 135 -3.22 -12.91 -14.65
CA ASP A 135 -2.73 -14.28 -14.85
C ASP A 135 -1.21 -14.28 -14.78
N ILE A 136 -0.70 -14.49 -13.57
CA ILE A 136 0.72 -14.40 -13.21
C ILE A 136 1.17 -15.63 -12.44
N ASP A 137 2.46 -15.91 -12.51
CA ASP A 137 3.12 -16.93 -11.71
C ASP A 137 4.31 -16.36 -10.91
N ASP A 138 5.07 -17.23 -10.23
CA ASP A 138 6.22 -16.81 -9.43
C ASP A 138 7.31 -16.12 -10.25
N SER A 139 7.45 -16.42 -11.55
CA SER A 139 8.47 -15.81 -12.40
C SER A 139 8.17 -14.34 -12.76
N ASP A 140 6.91 -13.92 -12.63
CA ASP A 140 6.48 -12.55 -12.92
C ASP A 140 6.73 -11.59 -11.73
N VAL A 141 6.88 -12.15 -10.51
CA VAL A 141 7.04 -11.36 -9.29
C VAL A 141 8.51 -11.02 -9.08
N ASN A 142 8.80 -9.73 -9.04
CA ASN A 142 10.15 -9.21 -8.74
C ASN A 142 10.05 -8.19 -7.60
N PHE A 143 10.02 -8.68 -6.37
CA PHE A 143 9.81 -7.85 -5.19
C PHE A 143 11.05 -7.08 -4.76
N GLN A 144 10.82 -5.98 -4.06
CA GLN A 144 11.86 -5.11 -3.53
C GLN A 144 12.44 -5.70 -2.22
N GLU A 145 13.59 -6.36 -2.27
CA GLU A 145 14.24 -7.05 -1.13
C GLU A 145 14.49 -6.16 0.10
N ALA A 146 14.59 -4.84 -0.10
CA ALA A 146 14.78 -3.90 1.01
C ALA A 146 13.53 -3.73 1.89
N GLU A 147 12.36 -4.09 1.37
CA GLU A 147 11.06 -3.90 2.05
C GLU A 147 10.30 -5.19 2.29
N ILE A 148 10.53 -6.19 1.46
CA ILE A 148 9.80 -7.47 1.41
C ILE A 148 10.75 -8.62 1.64
N ASP A 149 10.45 -9.47 2.63
CA ASP A 149 11.20 -10.67 3.00
C ASP A 149 10.71 -11.93 2.27
N GLY A 150 9.55 -11.83 1.61
CA GLY A 150 8.96 -12.92 0.86
C GLY A 150 7.55 -12.60 0.39
N TYR A 151 7.00 -13.48 -0.41
CA TYR A 151 5.62 -13.38 -0.91
C TYR A 151 5.00 -14.77 -1.05
N MET A 152 3.69 -14.82 -1.17
CA MET A 152 2.95 -16.01 -1.55
C MET A 152 1.65 -15.68 -2.27
N PHE A 153 1.15 -16.64 -3.04
CA PHE A 153 -0.22 -16.62 -3.55
C PHE A 153 -1.12 -17.36 -2.57
N ALA A 154 -1.83 -16.60 -1.74
CA ALA A 154 -2.63 -17.10 -0.64
C ALA A 154 -4.11 -17.22 -1.01
N THR A 155 -4.76 -18.24 -0.49
CA THR A 155 -6.23 -18.34 -0.50
C THR A 155 -6.84 -17.37 0.50
N THR A 156 -8.13 -17.11 0.38
CA THR A 156 -8.89 -16.31 1.36
C THR A 156 -8.80 -16.90 2.77
N ASP A 157 -8.84 -18.24 2.89
CA ASP A 157 -8.74 -18.92 4.20
C ASP A 157 -7.36 -18.75 4.83
N GLU A 158 -6.27 -18.83 4.05
CA GLU A 158 -4.91 -18.59 4.53
C GLU A 158 -4.74 -17.13 5.00
N ILE A 159 -5.25 -16.16 4.25
CA ILE A 159 -5.22 -14.75 4.65
C ILE A 159 -5.99 -14.54 5.96
N LYS A 160 -7.17 -15.16 6.08
CA LYS A 160 -7.97 -15.11 7.30
C LYS A 160 -7.23 -15.73 8.50
N ALA A 161 -6.55 -16.85 8.30
CA ALA A 161 -5.76 -17.49 9.34
C ALA A 161 -4.62 -16.56 9.83
N PHE A 162 -3.88 -15.91 8.94
CA PHE A 162 -2.87 -14.91 9.33
C PHE A 162 -3.47 -13.72 10.09
N ALA A 163 -4.68 -13.31 9.73
CA ALA A 163 -5.39 -12.25 10.46
C ALA A 163 -5.81 -12.70 11.86
N GLU A 164 -6.27 -13.93 12.02
CA GLU A 164 -6.62 -14.52 13.33
C GLU A 164 -5.39 -14.70 14.23
N GLU A 165 -4.22 -14.96 13.64
CA GLU A 165 -2.93 -14.96 14.34
C GLU A 165 -2.44 -13.54 14.69
N GLY A 166 -3.08 -12.51 14.17
CA GLY A 166 -2.70 -11.11 14.40
C GLY A 166 -1.47 -10.65 13.62
N ILE A 167 -1.19 -11.29 12.48
CA ILE A 167 -0.03 -11.01 11.63
C ILE A 167 -0.38 -10.62 10.18
N PHE A 168 -1.61 -10.17 9.94
CA PHE A 168 -2.02 -9.60 8.65
C PHE A 168 -2.50 -8.16 8.82
N LEU A 169 -1.88 -7.24 8.09
CA LEU A 169 -2.16 -5.81 8.23
C LEU A 169 -3.52 -5.41 7.68
N HIS A 170 -4.24 -4.62 8.46
CA HIS A 170 -5.50 -3.96 8.07
C HIS A 170 -6.64 -4.91 7.68
N TYR A 171 -6.56 -6.22 8.00
CA TYR A 171 -7.51 -7.23 7.54
C TYR A 171 -8.97 -6.81 7.73
N ASP A 172 -9.37 -6.38 8.91
CA ASP A 172 -10.76 -6.01 9.19
C ASP A 172 -11.28 -4.85 8.33
N SER A 173 -10.40 -3.95 7.92
CA SER A 173 -10.73 -2.82 7.04
C SER A 173 -10.85 -3.23 5.57
N ILE A 174 -10.13 -4.28 5.15
CA ILE A 174 -10.02 -4.64 3.73
C ILE A 174 -10.58 -6.02 3.37
N LYS A 175 -11.01 -6.83 4.34
CA LYS A 175 -11.41 -8.25 4.12
C LYS A 175 -12.40 -8.47 2.98
N LYS A 176 -13.30 -7.54 2.71
CA LYS A 176 -14.25 -7.64 1.58
C LYS A 176 -13.58 -7.55 0.19
N VAL A 177 -12.31 -7.15 0.09
CA VAL A 177 -11.58 -7.17 -1.18
C VAL A 177 -11.21 -8.58 -1.60
N PHE A 178 -11.19 -9.52 -0.65
CA PHE A 178 -10.88 -10.94 -0.86
C PHE A 178 -12.12 -11.82 -1.17
N GLU A 179 -13.29 -11.22 -1.24
CA GLU A 179 -14.56 -11.90 -1.57
C GLU A 179 -14.82 -12.11 -3.08
#